data_1df1b3ec3c63fcbcfe336a970a29d61b
#
_entry.id   1df1b3ec3c63fcbcfe336a970a29d61b
#
_cell.length_a   1.000
_cell.length_b   1.000
_cell.length_c   1.000
_cell.angle_alpha   90.00
_cell.angle_beta   90.00
_cell.angle_gamma   90.00
#
_symmetry.space_group_name_H-M   'P 1'
#
loop_
_entity.id
_entity.type
_entity.pdbx_description
1 polymer ?
#
loop_
_entity_poly.entity_id
_entity_poly.type
_entity_poly.pdbx_seq_one_letter_code
_entity_poly.pdbx_strand_id
1 'polypeptide(L)'
;MEDRYPTQIGKRPMSFTEKESFCEYRFRNSGPFWHLTTPGQLQEDLFITEDDYRFGMSSAAICSAETGVVIYSHTLMGNHIHDLVEGSRDLCIQYISKRRERLKRYLRLRGRDVDLSAFKCEPIPVTSLHMLRNEIIYIHRNGYVVNPRYTPFSYPWGTGAYYFNPLSREDEGVPFSSLTHQKRREVFHGRIIDLPEAYRFRNGFIYPPSFCRIDQGEGFFRDAHQYFTLLSKNIEAYSEEARRLGDYVILTDEEMYSAVQLECKKRFAIRRPSELSLKEKVEIAKVMHEDYASSNSQIHRILNLDMHTVNSLYPLKSLQQ
;
A
#
# COMPACT_ATOMS: atom_id res chain seq x y z
N MET A 1 -11.58 -22.78 -10.63
CA MET A 1 -10.72 -22.05 -11.60
C MET A 1 -11.53 -21.54 -12.79
N GLU A 2 -12.81 -21.18 -12.60
CA GLU A 2 -13.76 -20.97 -13.71
C GLU A 2 -14.45 -19.60 -13.77
N ASP A 3 -13.93 -18.55 -13.14
CA ASP A 3 -14.60 -17.25 -13.17
C ASP A 3 -13.68 -16.05 -13.43
N ARG A 4 -12.54 -16.26 -14.12
CA ARG A 4 -11.61 -15.15 -14.37
C ARG A 4 -12.12 -14.15 -15.42
N TYR A 5 -12.80 -14.63 -16.45
CA TYR A 5 -13.51 -13.84 -17.47
C TYR A 5 -14.54 -14.76 -18.10
N PRO A 6 -15.77 -14.32 -18.41
CA PRO A 6 -16.66 -15.10 -19.23
C PRO A 6 -16.16 -15.11 -20.68
N THR A 7 -15.14 -15.92 -20.98
CA THR A 7 -14.78 -16.28 -22.35
C THR A 7 -15.83 -17.28 -22.84
N GLN A 8 -17.01 -16.78 -23.14
CA GLN A 8 -17.96 -17.58 -23.89
C GLN A 8 -17.54 -17.57 -25.36
N ILE A 9 -16.99 -18.67 -25.81
CA ILE A 9 -16.77 -18.95 -27.24
C ILE A 9 -18.14 -18.70 -27.94
N GLY A 10 -18.18 -17.69 -28.83
CA GLY A 10 -19.36 -17.35 -29.60
C GLY A 10 -20.19 -16.15 -29.16
N LYS A 11 -19.85 -15.46 -28.03
CA LYS A 11 -20.52 -14.20 -27.67
C LYS A 11 -19.68 -13.00 -28.05
N ARG A 12 -20.33 -11.92 -28.50
CA ARG A 12 -19.67 -10.65 -28.80
C ARG A 12 -18.91 -10.15 -27.56
N PRO A 13 -17.77 -9.43 -27.71
CA PRO A 13 -17.10 -8.76 -26.60
C PRO A 13 -18.08 -7.83 -25.87
N MET A 14 -18.02 -7.82 -24.54
CA MET A 14 -18.82 -6.91 -23.73
C MET A 14 -18.46 -5.47 -24.06
N SER A 15 -19.46 -4.62 -24.20
CA SER A 15 -19.30 -3.18 -24.35
C SER A 15 -18.74 -2.56 -23.06
N PHE A 16 -18.26 -1.32 -23.15
CA PHE A 16 -17.79 -0.55 -21.99
C PHE A 16 -18.85 -0.48 -20.87
N THR A 17 -20.11 -0.18 -21.23
CA THR A 17 -21.22 -0.07 -20.27
C THR A 17 -21.56 -1.42 -19.61
N GLU A 18 -21.54 -2.51 -20.38
CA GLU A 18 -21.78 -3.85 -19.84
C GLU A 18 -20.70 -4.26 -18.83
N LYS A 19 -19.41 -3.98 -19.12
CA LYS A 19 -18.32 -4.24 -18.20
C LYS A 19 -18.45 -3.42 -16.91
N GLU A 20 -18.80 -2.14 -17.01
CA GLU A 20 -18.99 -1.28 -15.83
C GLU A 20 -20.15 -1.76 -14.97
N SER A 21 -21.28 -2.12 -15.59
CA SER A 21 -22.45 -2.68 -14.89
C SER A 21 -22.10 -3.99 -14.17
N PHE A 22 -21.23 -4.80 -14.73
CA PHE A 22 -20.76 -6.03 -14.12
C PHE A 22 -19.85 -5.76 -12.90
N CYS A 23 -18.97 -4.77 -12.99
CA CYS A 23 -18.16 -4.33 -11.85
C CYS A 23 -19.04 -3.79 -10.71
N GLU A 24 -20.05 -3.00 -11.03
CA GLU A 24 -21.04 -2.50 -10.05
C GLU A 24 -21.82 -3.64 -9.39
N TYR A 25 -22.25 -4.62 -10.18
CA TYR A 25 -22.92 -5.81 -9.65
C TYR A 25 -22.01 -6.57 -8.66
N ARG A 26 -20.74 -6.78 -9.02
CA ARG A 26 -19.77 -7.44 -8.13
C ARG A 26 -19.59 -6.66 -6.82
N PHE A 27 -19.41 -5.34 -6.91
CA PHE A 27 -19.24 -4.50 -5.73
C PHE A 27 -20.44 -4.59 -4.78
N ARG A 28 -21.68 -4.52 -5.32
CA ARG A 28 -22.92 -4.59 -4.51
C ARG A 28 -23.16 -5.95 -3.87
N ASN A 29 -22.60 -7.02 -4.43
CA ASN A 29 -22.73 -8.38 -3.93
C ASN A 29 -21.51 -8.88 -3.16
N SER A 30 -20.60 -7.97 -2.79
CA SER A 30 -19.43 -8.22 -1.96
C SER A 30 -19.39 -7.21 -0.81
N GLY A 31 -18.43 -7.37 0.10
CA GLY A 31 -18.25 -6.45 1.21
C GLY A 31 -19.00 -6.86 2.50
N PRO A 32 -19.05 -6.01 3.51
CA PRO A 32 -18.54 -4.64 3.52
C PRO A 32 -17.03 -4.53 3.40
N PHE A 33 -16.57 -3.49 2.71
CA PHE A 33 -15.15 -3.21 2.50
C PHE A 33 -14.63 -2.13 3.42
N TRP A 34 -13.39 -2.29 3.85
CA TRP A 34 -12.71 -1.36 4.74
C TRP A 34 -11.27 -1.13 4.30
N HIS A 35 -10.83 0.11 4.37
CA HIS A 35 -9.41 0.42 4.35
C HIS A 35 -8.88 0.42 5.79
N LEU A 36 -7.83 -0.34 6.00
CA LEU A 36 -7.12 -0.42 7.27
C LEU A 36 -5.72 0.16 7.07
N THR A 37 -5.42 1.24 7.78
CA THR A 37 -4.09 1.84 7.80
C THR A 37 -3.67 2.14 9.23
N THR A 38 -2.39 2.01 9.53
CA THR A 38 -1.82 2.42 10.81
C THR A 38 -1.03 3.71 10.62
N PRO A 39 -1.06 4.67 11.59
CA PRO A 39 -0.47 5.99 11.39
C PRO A 39 1.06 5.93 11.36
N GLY A 40 1.65 5.99 10.17
CA GLY A 40 3.11 5.95 9.97
C GLY A 40 3.86 7.10 10.63
N GLN A 41 3.24 8.26 10.75
CA GLN A 41 3.83 9.46 11.35
C GLN A 41 4.13 9.32 12.86
N LEU A 42 3.44 8.41 13.52
CA LEU A 42 3.54 8.16 14.95
C LEU A 42 4.37 6.92 15.29
N GLN A 43 4.98 6.31 14.28
CA GLN A 43 5.69 5.04 14.40
C GLN A 43 7.16 5.20 13.98
N GLU A 44 8.04 4.54 14.74
CA GLU A 44 9.40 4.25 14.29
C GLU A 44 9.37 3.20 13.18
N ASP A 45 10.50 2.99 12.51
CA ASP A 45 10.63 1.93 11.50
C ASP A 45 10.40 0.55 12.12
N LEU A 46 9.33 -0.10 11.67
CA LEU A 46 8.92 -1.44 12.12
C LEU A 46 9.58 -2.54 11.30
N PHE A 47 9.68 -2.30 9.99
CA PHE A 47 10.24 -3.22 9.00
C PHE A 47 11.51 -2.62 8.40
N ILE A 48 12.69 -3.07 8.85
CA ILE A 48 13.99 -2.54 8.46
C ILE A 48 14.72 -3.53 7.54
N THR A 49 14.65 -4.81 7.87
CA THR A 49 15.32 -5.88 7.14
C THR A 49 14.34 -6.65 6.26
N GLU A 50 14.83 -7.35 5.24
CA GLU A 50 13.98 -8.25 4.46
C GLU A 50 13.25 -9.29 5.31
N ASP A 51 13.87 -9.77 6.40
CA ASP A 51 13.22 -10.72 7.31
C ASP A 51 12.05 -10.09 8.06
N ASP A 52 12.14 -8.79 8.40
CA ASP A 52 11.03 -8.05 8.99
C ASP A 52 9.85 -7.97 8.02
N TYR A 53 10.13 -7.67 6.75
CA TYR A 53 9.11 -7.63 5.71
C TYR A 53 8.52 -9.03 5.43
N ARG A 54 9.34 -10.08 5.35
CA ARG A 54 8.86 -11.47 5.20
C ARG A 54 7.95 -11.88 6.35
N PHE A 55 8.33 -11.50 7.57
CA PHE A 55 7.47 -11.67 8.74
C PHE A 55 6.15 -10.90 8.58
N GLY A 56 6.19 -9.63 8.21
CA GLY A 56 5.02 -8.78 8.04
C GLY A 56 4.03 -9.33 7.00
N MET A 57 4.53 -9.81 5.85
CA MET A 57 3.74 -10.47 4.79
C MET A 57 3.07 -11.75 5.32
N SER A 58 3.84 -12.62 5.97
CA SER A 58 3.30 -13.86 6.55
C SER A 58 2.31 -13.58 7.69
N SER A 59 2.55 -12.51 8.47
CA SER A 59 1.65 -12.10 9.54
C SER A 59 0.28 -11.66 9.01
N ALA A 60 0.23 -10.99 7.84
CA ALA A 60 -1.04 -10.64 7.18
C ALA A 60 -1.86 -11.89 6.85
N ALA A 61 -1.23 -12.88 6.20
CA ALA A 61 -1.85 -14.15 5.85
C ALA A 61 -2.37 -14.92 7.07
N ILE A 62 -1.54 -15.04 8.11
CA ILE A 62 -1.88 -15.78 9.33
C ILE A 62 -3.05 -15.09 10.06
N CYS A 63 -3.00 -13.78 10.23
CA CYS A 63 -4.06 -13.04 10.91
C CYS A 63 -5.38 -13.05 10.11
N SER A 64 -5.31 -12.99 8.78
CA SER A 64 -6.48 -13.18 7.90
C SER A 64 -7.12 -14.55 8.13
N ALA A 65 -6.33 -15.63 8.12
CA ALA A 65 -6.83 -16.98 8.39
C ALA A 65 -7.45 -17.13 9.80
N GLU A 66 -6.84 -16.50 10.81
CA GLU A 66 -7.34 -16.56 12.19
C GLU A 66 -8.63 -15.77 12.42
N THR A 67 -8.87 -14.69 11.67
CA THR A 67 -10.01 -13.80 11.88
C THR A 67 -11.13 -13.99 10.86
N GLY A 68 -10.82 -14.60 9.71
CA GLY A 68 -11.74 -14.70 8.59
C GLY A 68 -11.86 -13.42 7.77
N VAL A 69 -11.05 -12.39 8.05
CA VAL A 69 -10.97 -11.19 7.20
C VAL A 69 -10.38 -11.56 5.84
N VAL A 70 -11.02 -11.12 4.77
CA VAL A 70 -10.58 -11.36 3.39
C VAL A 70 -9.79 -10.16 2.88
N ILE A 71 -8.56 -10.37 2.43
CA ILE A 71 -7.68 -9.30 1.93
C ILE A 71 -7.78 -9.22 0.41
N TYR A 72 -8.00 -8.02 -0.11
CA TYR A 72 -7.98 -7.72 -1.55
C TYR A 72 -6.68 -7.06 -1.98
N SER A 73 -6.23 -6.08 -1.22
CA SER A 73 -4.98 -5.38 -1.47
C SER A 73 -4.21 -5.18 -0.17
N HIS A 74 -2.90 -5.25 -0.24
CA HIS A 74 -2.01 -5.17 0.90
C HIS A 74 -0.68 -4.54 0.51
N THR A 75 -0.14 -3.66 1.36
CA THR A 75 1.20 -3.12 1.23
C THR A 75 1.82 -2.88 2.60
N LEU A 76 3.06 -3.35 2.79
CA LEU A 76 3.89 -3.00 3.94
C LEU A 76 4.77 -1.81 3.60
N MET A 77 4.71 -0.78 4.43
CA MET A 77 5.65 0.32 4.44
C MET A 77 6.66 0.10 5.58
N GLY A 78 7.76 0.87 5.61
CA GLY A 78 8.77 0.72 6.67
C GLY A 78 8.21 0.81 8.09
N ASN A 79 7.21 1.66 8.31
CA ASN A 79 6.67 1.98 9.64
C ASN A 79 5.14 1.84 9.78
N HIS A 80 4.42 1.47 8.71
CA HIS A 80 2.96 1.31 8.73
C HIS A 80 2.50 0.31 7.67
N ILE A 81 1.20 0.06 7.64
CA ILE A 81 0.57 -0.87 6.71
C ILE A 81 -0.65 -0.26 6.05
N HIS A 82 -0.98 -0.74 4.87
CA HIS A 82 -2.24 -0.50 4.20
C HIS A 82 -2.86 -1.81 3.76
N ASP A 83 -4.10 -2.05 4.15
CA ASP A 83 -4.89 -3.22 3.75
C ASP A 83 -6.27 -2.80 3.29
N LEU A 84 -6.71 -3.26 2.12
CA LEU A 84 -8.11 -3.24 1.71
C LEU A 84 -8.70 -4.61 1.99
N VAL A 85 -9.71 -4.65 2.84
CA VAL A 85 -10.28 -5.89 3.34
C VAL A 85 -11.81 -5.93 3.26
N GLU A 86 -12.35 -7.15 3.24
CA GLU A 86 -13.76 -7.46 3.40
C GLU A 86 -13.99 -8.20 4.71
N GLY A 87 -15.03 -7.81 5.45
CA GLY A 87 -15.42 -8.42 6.73
C GLY A 87 -16.25 -7.47 7.58
N SER A 88 -16.72 -7.92 8.74
CA SER A 88 -17.35 -7.00 9.69
C SER A 88 -16.30 -6.05 10.29
N ARG A 89 -16.74 -4.87 10.74
CA ARG A 89 -15.87 -3.91 11.40
C ARG A 89 -15.11 -4.51 12.60
N ASP A 90 -15.78 -5.35 13.39
CA ASP A 90 -15.18 -5.98 14.55
C ASP A 90 -14.10 -6.99 14.18
N LEU A 91 -14.29 -7.76 13.09
CA LEU A 91 -13.24 -8.64 12.56
C LEU A 91 -12.02 -7.85 12.07
N CYS A 92 -12.23 -6.69 11.46
CA CYS A 92 -11.14 -5.81 11.05
C CYS A 92 -10.32 -5.30 12.23
N ILE A 93 -10.98 -4.89 13.31
CA ILE A 93 -10.32 -4.47 14.55
C ILE A 93 -9.55 -5.64 15.19
N GLN A 94 -10.12 -6.83 15.22
CA GLN A 94 -9.45 -8.05 15.70
C GLN A 94 -8.23 -8.38 14.86
N TYR A 95 -8.33 -8.28 13.53
CA TYR A 95 -7.23 -8.50 12.60
C TYR A 95 -6.04 -7.60 12.90
N ILE A 96 -6.25 -6.28 13.04
CA ILE A 96 -5.18 -5.33 13.38
C ILE A 96 -4.60 -5.61 14.77
N SER A 97 -5.44 -5.92 15.75
CA SER A 97 -4.99 -6.28 17.10
C SER A 97 -4.06 -7.51 17.08
N LYS A 98 -4.44 -8.56 16.37
CA LYS A 98 -3.61 -9.76 16.20
C LYS A 98 -2.30 -9.46 15.48
N ARG A 99 -2.33 -8.63 14.43
CA ARG A 99 -1.09 -8.18 13.75
C ARG A 99 -0.16 -7.45 14.71
N ARG A 100 -0.70 -6.52 15.53
CA ARG A 100 0.08 -5.81 16.55
C ARG A 100 0.71 -6.75 17.58
N GLU A 101 -0.06 -7.70 18.11
CA GLU A 101 0.44 -8.68 19.09
C GLU A 101 1.56 -9.55 18.51
N ARG A 102 1.40 -10.00 17.26
CA ARG A 102 2.42 -10.78 16.56
C ARG A 102 3.68 -9.95 16.31
N LEU A 103 3.52 -8.71 15.84
CA LEU A 103 4.62 -7.79 15.59
C LEU A 103 5.40 -7.49 16.88
N LYS A 104 4.69 -7.19 17.99
CA LYS A 104 5.32 -6.96 19.29
C LYS A 104 6.18 -8.15 19.74
N ARG A 105 5.67 -9.37 19.58
CA ARG A 105 6.41 -10.58 19.90
C ARG A 105 7.63 -10.75 19.01
N TYR A 106 7.49 -10.54 17.70
CA TYR A 106 8.56 -10.64 16.73
C TYR A 106 9.69 -9.65 17.04
N LEU A 107 9.36 -8.37 17.23
CA LEU A 107 10.34 -7.33 17.53
C LEU A 107 11.12 -7.63 18.81
N ARG A 108 10.45 -8.09 19.85
CA ARG A 108 11.12 -8.54 21.11
C ARG A 108 12.08 -9.70 20.88
N LEU A 109 11.71 -10.69 20.05
CA LEU A 109 12.61 -11.79 19.69
C LEU A 109 13.84 -11.32 18.90
N ARG A 110 13.73 -10.20 18.21
CA ARG A 110 14.83 -9.52 17.49
C ARG A 110 15.61 -8.54 18.37
N GLY A 111 15.32 -8.46 19.68
CA GLY A 111 15.98 -7.54 20.60
C GLY A 111 15.55 -6.06 20.43
N ARG A 112 14.40 -5.82 19.75
CA ARG A 112 13.87 -4.47 19.51
C ARG A 112 12.64 -4.26 20.41
N ASP A 113 12.73 -3.26 21.29
CA ASP A 113 11.60 -2.83 22.12
C ASP A 113 11.01 -1.54 21.54
N VAL A 114 10.05 -1.70 20.64
CA VAL A 114 9.38 -0.60 19.94
C VAL A 114 8.01 -0.37 20.56
N ASP A 115 7.66 0.89 20.80
CA ASP A 115 6.30 1.25 21.23
C ASP A 115 5.32 1.08 20.07
N LEU A 116 4.39 0.15 20.22
CA LEU A 116 3.33 -0.12 19.27
C LEU A 116 1.97 0.46 19.70
N SER A 117 1.93 1.44 20.61
CA SER A 117 0.69 2.06 21.08
C SER A 117 -0.08 2.72 19.93
N ALA A 118 0.64 3.28 18.97
CA ALA A 118 0.07 3.87 17.75
C ALA A 118 -0.26 2.84 16.66
N PHE A 119 0.20 1.58 16.75
CA PHE A 119 -0.17 0.52 15.80
C PHE A 119 -1.60 0.03 16.05
N LYS A 120 -2.54 0.89 15.72
CA LYS A 120 -3.99 0.67 15.79
C LYS A 120 -4.64 1.37 14.60
N CYS A 121 -5.81 0.93 14.25
CA CYS A 121 -6.55 1.45 13.11
C CYS A 121 -8.04 1.55 13.45
N GLU A 122 -8.64 2.64 13.06
CA GLU A 122 -10.08 2.74 12.92
C GLU A 122 -10.44 2.35 11.48
N PRO A 123 -11.21 1.27 11.25
CA PRO A 123 -11.56 0.85 9.89
C PRO A 123 -12.33 1.94 9.15
N ILE A 124 -11.84 2.33 7.97
CA ILE A 124 -12.43 3.37 7.12
C ILE A 124 -13.34 2.70 6.11
N PRO A 125 -14.66 2.99 6.09
CA PRO A 125 -15.58 2.31 5.21
C PRO A 125 -15.38 2.72 3.75
N VAL A 126 -15.40 1.72 2.84
CA VAL A 126 -15.35 1.90 1.39
C VAL A 126 -16.73 1.65 0.81
N THR A 127 -17.45 2.72 0.48
CA THR A 127 -18.90 2.69 0.25
C THR A 127 -19.31 2.75 -1.23
N SER A 128 -18.34 2.86 -2.14
CA SER A 128 -18.62 2.87 -3.58
C SER A 128 -17.54 2.14 -4.38
N LEU A 129 -17.89 1.64 -5.56
CA LEU A 129 -16.95 1.03 -6.49
C LEU A 129 -15.82 2.01 -6.87
N HIS A 130 -16.14 3.29 -7.01
CA HIS A 130 -15.14 4.33 -7.30
C HIS A 130 -14.10 4.42 -6.17
N MET A 131 -14.55 4.50 -4.91
CA MET A 131 -13.66 4.47 -3.75
C MET A 131 -12.84 3.18 -3.72
N LEU A 132 -13.46 2.02 -3.92
CA LEU A 132 -12.77 0.74 -3.90
C LEU A 132 -11.60 0.71 -4.90
N ARG A 133 -11.83 1.18 -6.12
CA ARG A 133 -10.78 1.29 -7.14
C ARG A 133 -9.66 2.23 -6.70
N ASN A 134 -10.01 3.40 -6.18
CA ASN A 134 -9.03 4.37 -5.71
C ASN A 134 -8.20 3.81 -4.55
N GLU A 135 -8.82 3.09 -3.61
CA GLU A 135 -8.11 2.44 -2.50
C GLU A 135 -7.11 1.37 -2.99
N ILE A 136 -7.52 0.52 -3.93
CA ILE A 136 -6.61 -0.47 -4.52
C ILE A 136 -5.41 0.25 -5.16
N ILE A 137 -5.66 1.27 -5.96
CA ILE A 137 -4.61 2.05 -6.63
C ILE A 137 -3.71 2.75 -5.61
N TYR A 138 -4.30 3.38 -4.59
CA TYR A 138 -3.58 4.06 -3.51
C TYR A 138 -2.61 3.08 -2.80
N ILE A 139 -3.11 1.92 -2.37
CA ILE A 139 -2.32 0.91 -1.67
C ILE A 139 -1.17 0.39 -2.54
N HIS A 140 -1.43 0.12 -3.82
CA HIS A 140 -0.39 -0.37 -4.73
C HIS A 140 0.65 0.69 -5.06
N ARG A 141 0.24 1.96 -5.10
CA ARG A 141 1.12 3.08 -5.38
C ARG A 141 2.11 3.34 -4.24
N ASN A 142 1.67 3.24 -2.98
CA ASN A 142 2.52 3.48 -1.82
C ASN A 142 3.81 2.67 -1.84
N GLY A 143 3.76 1.42 -2.28
CA GLY A 143 4.91 0.52 -2.27
C GLY A 143 6.11 1.02 -3.09
N TYR A 144 5.91 1.66 -4.23
CA TYR A 144 7.00 2.11 -5.09
C TYR A 144 7.35 3.59 -4.96
N VAL A 145 6.42 4.42 -4.49
CA VAL A 145 6.65 5.86 -4.37
C VAL A 145 7.73 6.17 -3.32
N VAL A 146 7.78 5.41 -2.23
CA VAL A 146 8.80 5.59 -1.17
C VAL A 146 10.18 5.10 -1.57
N ASN A 147 10.32 4.27 -2.59
CA ASN A 147 11.59 3.73 -3.02
C ASN A 147 11.71 3.71 -4.55
N PRO A 148 12.47 4.64 -5.14
CA PRO A 148 12.58 4.78 -6.60
C PRO A 148 13.28 3.60 -7.31
N ARG A 149 13.79 2.62 -6.56
CA ARG A 149 14.31 1.36 -7.13
C ARG A 149 13.20 0.43 -7.60
N TYR A 150 11.97 0.65 -7.15
CA TYR A 150 10.83 -0.18 -7.50
C TYR A 150 9.92 0.50 -8.50
N THR A 151 9.22 -0.32 -9.25
CA THR A 151 8.06 0.06 -10.07
C THR A 151 6.80 -0.46 -9.36
N PRO A 152 5.59 -0.06 -9.79
CA PRO A 152 4.36 -0.66 -9.25
C PRO A 152 4.32 -2.19 -9.32
N PHE A 153 5.05 -2.77 -10.28
CA PHE A 153 5.09 -4.23 -10.54
C PHE A 153 6.22 -4.95 -9.85
N SER A 154 7.17 -4.25 -9.24
CA SER A 154 8.37 -4.86 -8.67
C SER A 154 8.50 -4.69 -7.17
N TYR A 155 7.59 -3.94 -6.51
CA TYR A 155 7.61 -3.81 -5.06
C TYR A 155 7.23 -5.15 -4.40
N PRO A 156 8.15 -5.81 -3.68
CA PRO A 156 7.94 -7.19 -3.25
C PRO A 156 7.03 -7.33 -2.01
N TRP A 157 6.79 -6.23 -1.28
CA TRP A 157 6.11 -6.22 0.02
C TRP A 157 4.67 -5.75 -0.08
N GLY A 158 4.01 -6.12 -1.19
CA GLY A 158 2.63 -5.77 -1.44
C GLY A 158 2.00 -6.61 -2.54
N THR A 159 0.72 -6.36 -2.80
CA THR A 159 -0.05 -7.09 -3.82
C THR A 159 0.01 -6.47 -5.20
N GLY A 160 0.49 -5.22 -5.35
CA GLY A 160 0.53 -4.50 -6.63
C GLY A 160 1.31 -5.22 -7.73
N ALA A 161 2.37 -5.96 -7.36
CA ALA A 161 3.16 -6.75 -8.31
C ALA A 161 2.36 -7.87 -8.99
N TYR A 162 1.21 -8.26 -8.45
CA TYR A 162 0.41 -9.39 -8.91
C TYR A 162 -0.84 -8.99 -9.70
N TYR A 163 -1.31 -7.74 -9.57
CA TYR A 163 -2.51 -7.26 -10.26
C TYR A 163 -2.26 -7.08 -11.74
N PHE A 164 -3.10 -7.72 -12.57
CA PHE A 164 -3.00 -7.73 -14.03
C PHE A 164 -1.61 -8.14 -14.56
N ASN A 165 -0.90 -8.94 -13.78
CA ASN A 165 0.44 -9.43 -14.08
C ASN A 165 0.47 -10.97 -13.94
N PRO A 166 0.00 -11.71 -14.95
CA PRO A 166 -0.06 -13.17 -14.89
C PRO A 166 1.34 -13.82 -14.74
N LEU A 167 2.38 -13.21 -15.32
CA LEU A 167 3.76 -13.72 -15.23
C LEU A 167 4.26 -13.80 -13.78
N SER A 168 3.86 -12.86 -12.93
CA SER A 168 4.24 -12.88 -11.51
C SER A 168 3.62 -14.03 -10.74
N ARG A 169 2.60 -14.69 -11.30
CA ARG A 169 1.82 -15.78 -10.70
C ARG A 169 2.14 -17.16 -11.26
N GLU A 170 3.03 -17.28 -12.26
CA GLU A 170 3.41 -18.57 -12.86
C GLU A 170 4.08 -19.50 -11.85
N ASP A 171 4.96 -18.95 -10.98
CA ASP A 171 5.57 -19.70 -9.88
C ASP A 171 4.80 -19.45 -8.57
N GLU A 172 3.96 -20.39 -8.18
CA GLU A 172 3.17 -20.29 -6.95
C GLU A 172 3.95 -20.71 -5.69
N GLY A 173 5.18 -21.19 -5.83
CA GLY A 173 5.94 -21.76 -4.73
C GLY A 173 5.42 -23.14 -4.29
N VAL A 174 5.76 -23.52 -3.05
CA VAL A 174 5.36 -24.82 -2.49
C VAL A 174 4.12 -24.70 -1.59
N PRO A 175 3.31 -25.76 -1.44
CA PRO A 175 2.24 -25.78 -0.44
C PRO A 175 2.79 -25.46 0.95
N PHE A 176 2.14 -24.56 1.69
CA PHE A 176 2.58 -24.26 3.06
C PHE A 176 2.55 -25.52 3.96
N SER A 177 1.59 -26.40 3.71
CA SER A 177 1.46 -27.69 4.40
C SER A 177 2.65 -28.65 4.18
N SER A 178 3.45 -28.46 3.11
CA SER A 178 4.63 -29.30 2.84
C SER A 178 5.89 -28.84 3.59
N LEU A 179 5.85 -27.67 4.24
CA LEU A 179 6.99 -27.18 5.01
C LEU A 179 7.26 -28.04 6.26
N THR A 180 8.54 -28.22 6.59
CA THR A 180 8.94 -28.88 7.82
C THR A 180 8.38 -28.14 9.04
N HIS A 181 8.22 -28.86 10.15
CA HIS A 181 7.77 -28.28 11.41
C HIS A 181 8.69 -27.12 11.86
N GLN A 182 10.00 -27.29 11.71
CA GLN A 182 10.97 -26.23 12.01
C GLN A 182 10.70 -24.98 11.15
N LYS A 183 10.52 -25.15 9.83
CA LYS A 183 10.26 -24.01 8.93
C LYS A 183 8.95 -23.29 9.25
N ARG A 184 7.90 -24.06 9.58
CA ARG A 184 6.63 -23.45 10.05
C ARG A 184 6.84 -22.65 11.33
N ARG A 185 7.61 -23.16 12.31
CA ARG A 185 7.94 -22.39 13.54
C ARG A 185 8.64 -21.08 13.23
N GLU A 186 9.59 -21.09 12.29
CA GLU A 186 10.27 -19.85 11.83
C GLU A 186 9.27 -18.84 11.26
N VAL A 187 8.32 -19.27 10.42
CA VAL A 187 7.32 -18.39 9.82
C VAL A 187 6.31 -17.87 10.87
N PHE A 188 5.90 -18.71 11.79
CA PHE A 188 4.91 -18.32 12.81
C PHE A 188 5.48 -17.42 13.90
N HIS A 189 6.77 -17.55 14.23
CA HIS A 189 7.36 -16.87 15.39
C HIS A 189 6.52 -17.03 16.68
N GLY A 190 5.88 -18.16 16.85
CA GLY A 190 4.96 -18.44 17.96
C GLY A 190 4.16 -19.72 17.78
N ARG A 191 2.92 -19.71 18.28
CA ARG A 191 2.03 -20.88 18.16
C ARG A 191 1.74 -21.14 16.68
N ILE A 192 1.96 -22.38 16.26
CA ILE A 192 1.57 -22.87 14.93
C ILE A 192 0.06 -23.14 14.94
N ILE A 193 -0.61 -22.68 13.90
CA ILE A 193 -2.00 -23.01 13.57
C ILE A 193 -2.06 -23.68 12.21
N ASP A 194 -3.14 -24.37 11.92
CA ASP A 194 -3.40 -24.88 10.60
C ASP A 194 -3.85 -23.73 9.70
N LEU A 195 -3.17 -23.60 8.57
CA LEU A 195 -3.54 -22.62 7.53
C LEU A 195 -4.34 -23.33 6.42
N PRO A 196 -5.18 -22.60 5.67
CA PRO A 196 -5.88 -23.15 4.52
C PRO A 196 -4.93 -23.87 3.55
N GLU A 197 -5.37 -25.00 2.99
CA GLU A 197 -4.57 -25.80 2.04
C GLU A 197 -4.12 -25.03 0.81
N ALA A 198 -4.89 -24.00 0.41
CA ALA A 198 -4.55 -23.14 -0.70
C ALA A 198 -3.32 -22.27 -0.46
N TYR A 199 -2.88 -22.10 0.82
CA TYR A 199 -1.75 -21.23 1.13
C TYR A 199 -0.44 -21.81 0.60
N ARG A 200 0.32 -20.95 -0.06
CA ARG A 200 1.62 -21.25 -0.66
C ARG A 200 2.73 -20.50 0.05
N PHE A 201 3.94 -21.03 -0.04
CA PHE A 201 5.14 -20.41 0.53
C PHE A 201 6.18 -20.20 -0.57
N ARG A 202 6.65 -18.97 -0.71
CA ARG A 202 7.61 -18.55 -1.73
C ARG A 202 8.50 -17.44 -1.17
N ASN A 203 9.78 -17.45 -1.54
CA ASN A 203 10.74 -16.37 -1.19
C ASN A 203 10.83 -16.06 0.31
N GLY A 204 10.55 -17.04 1.18
CA GLY A 204 10.65 -16.86 2.63
C GLY A 204 9.39 -16.37 3.33
N PHE A 205 8.26 -16.21 2.64
CA PHE A 205 6.98 -15.79 3.22
C PHE A 205 5.78 -16.45 2.55
N ILE A 206 4.60 -16.32 3.18
CA ILE A 206 3.35 -16.83 2.61
C ILE A 206 3.00 -15.99 1.37
N TYR A 207 2.83 -16.67 0.25
CA TYR A 207 2.67 -16.07 -1.07
C TYR A 207 1.35 -15.30 -1.20
N PRO A 208 1.36 -13.98 -1.50
CA PRO A 208 0.17 -13.14 -1.48
C PRO A 208 -1.00 -13.64 -2.33
N PRO A 209 -0.81 -14.10 -3.59
CA PRO A 209 -1.91 -14.62 -4.39
C PRO A 209 -2.61 -15.85 -3.80
N SER A 210 -2.01 -16.52 -2.83
CA SER A 210 -2.61 -17.68 -2.17
C SER A 210 -3.57 -17.32 -1.03
N PHE A 211 -3.51 -16.10 -0.50
CA PHE A 211 -4.38 -15.62 0.58
C PHE A 211 -5.13 -14.33 0.27
N CYS A 212 -4.65 -13.52 -0.69
CA CYS A 212 -5.33 -12.32 -1.14
C CYS A 212 -6.26 -12.64 -2.33
N ARG A 213 -7.43 -12.02 -2.37
CA ARG A 213 -8.43 -12.17 -3.43
C ARG A 213 -8.10 -11.31 -4.66
N ILE A 214 -6.90 -11.50 -5.24
CA ILE A 214 -6.40 -10.67 -6.34
C ILE A 214 -7.31 -10.75 -7.57
N ASP A 215 -7.70 -11.95 -8.00
CA ASP A 215 -8.59 -12.12 -9.16
C ASP A 215 -9.95 -11.41 -8.98
N GLN A 216 -10.48 -11.43 -7.77
CA GLN A 216 -11.73 -10.72 -7.46
C GLN A 216 -11.48 -9.19 -7.41
N GLY A 217 -10.33 -8.76 -6.87
CA GLY A 217 -9.92 -7.36 -6.88
C GLY A 217 -9.74 -6.80 -8.29
N GLU A 218 -9.13 -7.58 -9.20
CA GLU A 218 -9.06 -7.26 -10.63
C GLU A 218 -10.45 -7.12 -11.25
N GLY A 219 -11.38 -7.95 -10.82
CA GLY A 219 -12.76 -7.93 -11.30
C GLY A 219 -13.59 -6.70 -10.95
N PHE A 220 -13.08 -5.81 -10.10
CA PHE A 220 -13.66 -4.48 -9.86
C PHE A 220 -13.24 -3.45 -10.91
N PHE A 221 -12.26 -3.75 -11.75
CA PHE A 221 -11.89 -2.93 -12.91
C PHE A 221 -12.50 -3.53 -14.18
N ARG A 222 -12.85 -2.70 -15.14
CA ARG A 222 -13.36 -3.14 -16.44
C ARG A 222 -12.36 -3.99 -17.22
N ASP A 223 -11.08 -3.62 -17.07
CA ASP A 223 -9.94 -4.26 -17.73
C ASP A 223 -8.62 -3.71 -17.16
N ALA A 224 -7.52 -4.33 -17.58
CA ALA A 224 -6.17 -3.91 -17.21
C ALA A 224 -5.86 -2.46 -17.63
N HIS A 225 -6.41 -2.00 -18.76
CA HIS A 225 -6.18 -0.63 -19.23
C HIS A 225 -6.75 0.41 -18.24
N GLN A 226 -7.94 0.17 -17.68
CA GLN A 226 -8.47 1.06 -16.63
C GLN A 226 -7.58 1.07 -15.41
N TYR A 227 -7.16 -0.11 -14.93
CA TYR A 227 -6.28 -0.22 -13.77
C TYR A 227 -4.97 0.55 -13.97
N PHE A 228 -4.26 0.31 -15.09
CA PHE A 228 -3.00 0.98 -15.36
C PHE A 228 -3.16 2.48 -15.64
N THR A 229 -4.27 2.89 -16.24
CA THR A 229 -4.60 4.31 -16.40
C THR A 229 -4.76 5.00 -15.05
N LEU A 230 -5.47 4.38 -14.10
CA LEU A 230 -5.64 4.93 -12.76
C LEU A 230 -4.31 4.91 -11.98
N LEU A 231 -3.50 3.86 -12.13
CA LEU A 231 -2.20 3.74 -11.46
C LEU A 231 -1.19 4.80 -11.95
N SER A 232 -1.23 5.15 -13.25
CA SER A 232 -0.33 6.13 -13.88
C SER A 232 -0.85 7.56 -13.83
N LYS A 233 -2.15 7.75 -13.66
CA LYS A 233 -2.78 9.07 -13.62
C LYS A 233 -3.21 9.39 -12.19
N ASN A 234 -2.99 10.64 -11.83
CA ASN A 234 -3.78 11.31 -10.81
C ASN A 234 -3.10 11.51 -9.46
N ILE A 235 -2.10 12.41 -9.48
CA ILE A 235 -1.53 13.02 -8.28
C ILE A 235 -2.64 13.63 -7.40
N GLU A 236 -3.64 14.28 -8.01
CA GLU A 236 -4.71 14.94 -7.27
C GLU A 236 -5.62 13.96 -6.53
N ALA A 237 -6.09 12.88 -7.18
CA ALA A 237 -6.92 11.88 -6.52
C ALA A 237 -6.11 11.08 -5.47
N TYR A 238 -4.83 10.84 -5.71
CA TYR A 238 -3.95 10.22 -4.72
C TYR A 238 -3.78 11.12 -3.50
N SER A 239 -3.58 12.42 -3.71
CA SER A 239 -3.44 13.42 -2.64
C SER A 239 -4.73 13.61 -1.86
N GLU A 240 -5.89 13.56 -2.53
CA GLU A 240 -7.20 13.63 -1.89
C GLU A 240 -7.45 12.40 -1.01
N GLU A 241 -7.11 11.21 -1.52
CA GLU A 241 -7.25 9.96 -0.78
C GLU A 241 -6.33 9.93 0.45
N ALA A 242 -5.07 10.30 0.30
CA ALA A 242 -4.13 10.38 1.43
C ALA A 242 -4.64 11.33 2.51
N ARG A 243 -5.15 12.52 2.14
CA ARG A 243 -5.74 13.46 3.10
C ARG A 243 -6.97 12.88 3.80
N ARG A 244 -7.84 12.16 3.07
CA ARG A 244 -9.02 11.49 3.63
C ARG A 244 -8.63 10.43 4.66
N LEU A 245 -7.53 9.74 4.42
CA LEU A 245 -6.99 8.70 5.32
C LEU A 245 -6.18 9.29 6.49
N GLY A 246 -5.94 10.61 6.51
CA GLY A 246 -5.05 11.24 7.47
C GLY A 246 -3.58 10.83 7.27
N ASP A 247 -3.24 10.42 6.06
CA ASP A 247 -1.90 9.98 5.69
C ASP A 247 -1.15 11.07 4.92
N TYR A 248 0.18 10.93 4.83
CA TYR A 248 0.99 11.85 4.02
C TYR A 248 0.96 11.46 2.55
N VAL A 249 0.85 12.50 1.72
CA VAL A 249 1.03 12.35 0.27
C VAL A 249 2.52 12.17 -0.01
N ILE A 250 2.92 10.96 -0.36
CA ILE A 250 4.27 10.71 -0.84
C ILE A 250 4.25 10.75 -2.37
N LEU A 251 4.87 11.75 -2.95
CA LEU A 251 4.97 11.93 -4.40
C LEU A 251 6.38 11.59 -4.88
N THR A 252 6.48 11.00 -6.08
CA THR A 252 7.75 10.89 -6.79
C THR A 252 8.29 12.28 -7.14
N ASP A 253 9.56 12.41 -7.48
CA ASP A 253 10.15 13.69 -7.86
C ASP A 253 9.43 14.30 -9.08
N GLU A 254 9.01 13.50 -10.07
CA GLU A 254 8.28 13.97 -11.26
C GLU A 254 6.89 14.49 -10.90
N GLU A 255 6.18 13.79 -10.03
CA GLU A 255 4.87 14.19 -9.54
C GLU A 255 4.95 15.43 -8.67
N MET A 256 5.94 15.49 -7.77
CA MET A 256 6.20 16.64 -6.94
C MET A 256 6.56 17.85 -7.80
N TYR A 257 7.40 17.66 -8.82
CA TYR A 257 7.72 18.75 -9.75
C TYR A 257 6.46 19.28 -10.45
N SER A 258 5.56 18.39 -10.87
CA SER A 258 4.28 18.77 -11.49
C SER A 258 3.37 19.50 -10.51
N ALA A 259 3.26 19.04 -9.26
CA ALA A 259 2.50 19.71 -8.21
C ALA A 259 3.07 21.10 -7.89
N VAL A 260 4.39 21.20 -7.78
CA VAL A 260 5.08 22.46 -7.55
C VAL A 260 4.88 23.45 -8.72
N GLN A 261 4.87 22.98 -9.98
CA GLN A 261 4.55 23.83 -11.11
C GLN A 261 3.15 24.44 -11.02
N LEU A 262 2.16 23.65 -10.59
CA LEU A 262 0.79 24.15 -10.38
C LEU A 262 0.74 25.22 -9.27
N GLU A 263 1.43 24.98 -8.15
CA GLU A 263 1.50 25.95 -7.05
C GLU A 263 2.27 27.23 -7.45
N CYS A 264 3.36 27.13 -8.21
CA CYS A 264 4.07 28.27 -8.77
C CYS A 264 3.17 29.12 -9.67
N LYS A 265 2.41 28.48 -10.55
CA LYS A 265 1.46 29.16 -11.45
C LYS A 265 0.35 29.85 -10.66
N LYS A 266 -0.19 29.17 -9.65
CA LYS A 266 -1.30 29.67 -8.83
C LYS A 266 -0.90 30.85 -7.95
N ARG A 267 0.26 30.81 -7.30
CA ARG A 267 0.70 31.80 -6.31
C ARG A 267 1.47 32.96 -6.91
N PHE A 268 2.31 32.69 -7.93
CA PHE A 268 3.26 33.66 -8.46
C PHE A 268 3.11 33.91 -9.95
N ALA A 269 2.17 33.25 -10.65
CA ALA A 269 2.01 33.29 -12.11
C ALA A 269 3.28 32.81 -12.88
N ILE A 270 4.16 32.06 -12.22
CA ILE A 270 5.42 31.54 -12.76
C ILE A 270 5.20 30.09 -13.21
N ARG A 271 5.81 29.71 -14.34
CA ARG A 271 5.62 28.37 -14.93
C ARG A 271 6.60 27.33 -14.42
N ARG A 272 7.82 27.71 -14.04
CA ARG A 272 8.89 26.77 -13.68
C ARG A 272 9.46 27.11 -12.30
N PRO A 273 9.70 26.11 -11.45
CA PRO A 273 10.34 26.31 -10.14
C PRO A 273 11.72 26.98 -10.21
N SER A 274 12.43 26.80 -11.34
CA SER A 274 13.74 27.43 -11.57
C SER A 274 13.70 28.96 -11.73
N GLU A 275 12.54 29.51 -12.06
CA GLU A 275 12.32 30.96 -12.26
C GLU A 275 11.97 31.69 -10.95
N LEU A 276 11.72 30.95 -9.87
CA LEU A 276 11.40 31.50 -8.56
C LEU A 276 12.60 32.22 -7.93
N SER A 277 12.33 33.36 -7.31
CA SER A 277 13.28 34.00 -6.39
C SER A 277 13.53 33.14 -5.15
N LEU A 278 14.60 33.40 -4.40
CA LEU A 278 14.90 32.64 -3.19
C LEU A 278 13.75 32.69 -2.16
N LYS A 279 13.09 33.84 -2.02
CA LYS A 279 11.95 34.01 -1.11
C LYS A 279 10.77 33.13 -1.53
N GLU A 280 10.42 33.13 -2.82
CA GLU A 280 9.35 32.31 -3.35
C GLU A 280 9.66 30.80 -3.27
N LYS A 281 10.93 30.41 -3.47
CA LYS A 281 11.37 29.02 -3.25
C LYS A 281 11.16 28.58 -1.81
N VAL A 282 11.43 29.45 -0.82
CA VAL A 282 11.18 29.15 0.59
C VAL A 282 9.69 29.00 0.88
N GLU A 283 8.83 29.83 0.25
CA GLU A 283 7.38 29.68 0.38
C GLU A 283 6.87 28.37 -0.23
N ILE A 284 7.38 27.97 -1.41
CA ILE A 284 7.05 26.67 -2.01
C ILE A 284 7.64 25.51 -1.20
N ALA A 285 8.86 25.65 -0.66
CA ALA A 285 9.45 24.64 0.22
C ALA A 285 8.58 24.36 1.45
N LYS A 286 7.93 25.40 1.99
CA LYS A 286 6.96 25.26 3.07
C LYS A 286 5.75 24.41 2.66
N VAL A 287 5.18 24.69 1.49
CA VAL A 287 4.07 23.88 0.93
C VAL A 287 4.51 22.43 0.71
N MET A 288 5.69 22.21 0.14
CA MET A 288 6.23 20.87 -0.05
C MET A 288 6.39 20.12 1.28
N HIS A 289 6.86 20.80 2.32
CA HIS A 289 7.08 20.20 3.63
C HIS A 289 5.78 19.94 4.39
N GLU A 290 4.87 20.92 4.44
CA GLU A 290 3.66 20.90 5.26
C GLU A 290 2.51 20.14 4.58
N ASP A 291 2.28 20.39 3.27
CA ASP A 291 1.12 19.84 2.53
C ASP A 291 1.42 18.48 1.88
N TYR A 292 2.70 18.25 1.51
CA TYR A 292 3.13 17.05 0.79
C TYR A 292 4.12 16.18 1.57
N ALA A 293 4.48 16.56 2.80
CA ALA A 293 5.45 15.86 3.63
C ALA A 293 6.77 15.50 2.91
N SER A 294 7.19 16.37 1.99
CA SER A 294 8.41 16.16 1.20
C SER A 294 9.64 16.09 2.10
N SER A 295 10.52 15.14 1.81
CA SER A 295 11.81 15.07 2.49
C SER A 295 12.70 16.26 2.13
N ASN A 296 13.65 16.61 3.02
CA ASN A 296 14.63 17.66 2.75
C ASN A 296 15.41 17.42 1.45
N SER A 297 15.74 16.16 1.15
CA SER A 297 16.39 15.76 -0.10
C SER A 297 15.50 16.02 -1.33
N GLN A 298 14.20 15.81 -1.24
CA GLN A 298 13.27 16.09 -2.34
C GLN A 298 13.11 17.59 -2.55
N ILE A 299 12.95 18.37 -1.47
CA ILE A 299 12.88 19.85 -1.52
C ILE A 299 14.13 20.41 -2.19
N HIS A 300 15.33 19.94 -1.77
CA HIS A 300 16.60 20.31 -2.37
C HIS A 300 16.62 20.06 -3.89
N ARG A 301 16.25 18.86 -4.33
CA ARG A 301 16.29 18.49 -5.75
C ARG A 301 15.29 19.28 -6.61
N ILE A 302 14.05 19.42 -6.13
CA ILE A 302 12.97 20.06 -6.90
C ILE A 302 13.17 21.58 -7.02
N LEU A 303 13.53 22.25 -5.93
CA LEU A 303 13.66 23.69 -5.90
C LEU A 303 15.08 24.19 -6.18
N ASN A 304 16.04 23.27 -6.30
CA ASN A 304 17.46 23.61 -6.38
C ASN A 304 17.86 24.60 -5.28
N LEU A 305 17.46 24.29 -4.03
CA LEU A 305 17.90 24.99 -2.83
C LEU A 305 19.10 24.23 -2.25
N ASP A 306 20.04 24.95 -1.70
CA ASP A 306 21.17 24.33 -0.99
C ASP A 306 20.69 23.48 0.20
N MET A 307 21.30 22.30 0.40
CA MET A 307 20.89 21.35 1.43
C MET A 307 21.06 21.90 2.85
N HIS A 308 22.06 22.74 3.09
CA HIS A 308 22.23 23.38 4.38
C HIS A 308 21.08 24.33 4.69
N THR A 309 20.65 25.11 3.69
CA THR A 309 19.47 25.98 3.78
C THR A 309 18.21 25.15 4.09
N VAL A 310 17.96 24.06 3.36
CA VAL A 310 16.78 23.20 3.59
C VAL A 310 16.83 22.57 5.00
N ASN A 311 17.97 22.07 5.44
CA ASN A 311 18.12 21.49 6.78
C ASN A 311 17.99 22.54 7.90
N SER A 312 18.30 23.80 7.61
CA SER A 312 18.10 24.91 8.56
C SER A 312 16.63 25.29 8.68
N LEU A 313 15.87 25.22 7.56
CA LEU A 313 14.43 25.46 7.55
C LEU A 313 13.65 24.31 8.22
N TYR A 314 14.08 23.09 7.98
CA TYR A 314 13.43 21.86 8.46
C TYR A 314 14.47 20.93 9.10
N PRO A 315 14.86 21.22 10.36
CA PRO A 315 15.84 20.40 11.06
C PRO A 315 15.39 18.95 11.14
N LEU A 316 16.23 18.01 10.70
CA LEU A 316 16.02 16.59 10.95
C LEU A 316 15.97 16.42 12.47
N LYS A 317 14.88 15.84 13.00
CA LYS A 317 14.84 15.49 14.42
C LYS A 317 16.04 14.60 14.70
N SER A 318 17.01 15.12 15.45
CA SER A 318 18.12 14.32 15.93
C SER A 318 17.53 13.14 16.68
N LEU A 319 17.83 11.93 16.22
CA LEU A 319 17.68 10.75 17.04
C LEU A 319 18.46 11.02 18.32
N GLN A 320 17.76 11.38 19.38
CA GLN A 320 18.35 11.40 20.70
C GLN A 320 18.79 9.97 21.00
N GLN A 321 20.09 9.83 21.18
CA GLN A 321 20.80 8.60 21.55
C GLN A 321 20.27 8.01 22.83
#